data_b855302572b6f88fab7e08a8f9f28e44
#
_entry.id   b855302572b6f88fab7e08a8f9f28e44
#
_cell.length_a   1.000
_cell.length_b   1.000
_cell.length_c   1.000
_cell.angle_alpha   90.00
_cell.angle_beta   90.00
_cell.angle_gamma   90.00
#
_symmetry.space_group_name_H-M   'P 1'
#
loop_
_entity.id
_entity.type
_entity.pdbx_description
1 polymer ?
#
loop_
_entity_poly.entity_id
_entity_poly.type
_entity_poly.pdbx_seq_one_letter_code
_entity_poly.pdbx_strand_id
1 'polypeptide(L)'
;MNKILSLPEDLKQLKGVNYKKIKSCTFAKYTQTDTSHSTFVNVGSHLLTFVRKGYKILHTASKDYKINSYETLFLKAGSYTLSNVGLSKGVYEAYLFFFDNAFLIELIYKYKDFFKLDQKFQNYEIFWVKNDKILQGILESFSPHFEENTQILDPIVSLKFEEIFLHLLLNKNIYFISFLSGILKEFRLDLSQLFEYCGREFLSVNEMSNFAKLDLATFSKEFKKCFGQSPKKWLDEKRLQKAKILLKFS
;
A
#
# COMPACT_ATOMS: atom_id res chain seq x y z
N MET A 1 10.24 24.70 14.77
CA MET A 1 10.53 23.49 13.99
C MET A 1 9.20 22.91 13.54
N ASN A 2 8.94 22.82 12.23
CA ASN A 2 7.72 22.16 11.74
C ASN A 2 7.82 20.67 12.08
N LYS A 3 6.86 20.17 12.85
CA LYS A 3 6.79 18.76 13.23
C LYS A 3 6.57 17.94 11.97
N ILE A 4 7.42 16.93 11.73
CA ILE A 4 7.19 15.94 10.67
C ILE A 4 6.04 15.05 11.13
N LEU A 5 5.04 14.89 10.29
CA LEU A 5 3.88 14.07 10.55
C LEU A 5 4.12 12.66 9.99
N SER A 6 4.09 11.64 10.83
CA SER A 6 4.22 10.23 10.41
C SER A 6 2.84 9.60 10.22
N LEU A 7 2.50 9.21 9.01
CA LEU A 7 1.21 8.61 8.67
C LEU A 7 1.36 7.12 8.32
N PRO A 8 0.44 6.26 8.79
CA PRO A 8 -0.82 6.55 9.50
C PRO A 8 -0.71 6.69 11.01
N GLU A 9 0.46 6.56 11.63
CA GLU A 9 0.67 6.47 13.09
C GLU A 9 0.15 7.70 13.83
N ASP A 10 0.37 8.89 13.25
CA ASP A 10 -0.02 10.17 13.86
C ASP A 10 -1.47 10.59 13.55
N LEU A 11 -2.27 9.77 12.87
CA LEU A 11 -3.69 10.10 12.59
C LEU A 11 -4.46 10.45 13.86
N LYS A 12 -4.19 9.77 14.98
CA LYS A 12 -4.80 10.03 16.28
C LYS A 12 -4.54 11.42 16.86
N GLN A 13 -3.49 12.11 16.38
CA GLN A 13 -3.10 13.45 16.83
C GLN A 13 -3.74 14.54 15.97
N LEU A 14 -4.31 14.18 14.81
CA LEU A 14 -4.91 15.15 13.89
C LEU A 14 -6.35 15.45 14.30
N LYS A 15 -6.70 16.74 14.34
CA LYS A 15 -8.07 17.17 14.51
C LYS A 15 -8.89 16.88 13.25
N GLY A 16 -10.14 16.50 13.40
CA GLY A 16 -11.06 16.24 12.28
C GLY A 16 -10.79 14.93 11.54
N VAL A 17 -10.08 13.99 12.15
CA VAL A 17 -9.83 12.64 11.60
C VAL A 17 -10.69 11.63 12.34
N ASN A 18 -11.46 10.85 11.56
CA ASN A 18 -12.05 9.60 12.01
C ASN A 18 -11.37 8.46 11.22
N TYR A 19 -10.77 7.48 11.90
CA TYR A 19 -10.02 6.41 11.24
C TYR A 19 -10.33 5.04 11.85
N LYS A 20 -10.16 4.01 11.02
CA LYS A 20 -10.26 2.60 11.41
C LYS A 20 -9.05 1.83 10.85
N LYS A 21 -8.51 0.91 11.66
CA LYS A 21 -7.44 0.01 11.25
C LYS A 21 -8.00 -1.39 11.04
N ILE A 22 -7.74 -1.96 9.88
CA ILE A 22 -8.21 -3.27 9.45
C ILE A 22 -7.02 -4.07 8.95
N LYS A 23 -6.57 -5.07 9.72
CA LYS A 23 -5.34 -5.82 9.42
C LYS A 23 -4.15 -4.88 9.21
N SER A 24 -3.52 -4.93 8.04
CA SER A 24 -2.41 -4.07 7.66
C SER A 24 -2.85 -2.74 6.99
N CYS A 25 -4.15 -2.58 6.74
CA CYS A 25 -4.71 -1.38 6.12
C CYS A 25 -5.26 -0.41 7.17
N THR A 26 -5.22 0.87 6.86
CA THR A 26 -5.88 1.92 7.66
C THR A 26 -6.65 2.81 6.71
N PHE A 27 -7.90 3.12 7.04
CA PHE A 27 -8.66 4.10 6.29
C PHE A 27 -9.17 5.19 7.22
N ALA A 28 -9.19 6.42 6.69
CA ALA A 28 -9.56 7.58 7.47
C ALA A 28 -10.41 8.56 6.63
N LYS A 29 -11.37 9.19 7.29
CA LYS A 29 -12.01 10.40 6.82
C LYS A 29 -11.32 11.57 7.51
N TYR A 30 -10.79 12.48 6.71
CA TYR A 30 -10.13 13.67 7.19
C TYR A 30 -10.89 14.91 6.77
N THR A 31 -11.26 15.75 7.74
CA THR A 31 -11.92 17.03 7.54
C THR A 31 -11.11 18.13 8.20
N GLN A 32 -10.82 19.19 7.46
CA GLN A 32 -10.06 20.33 7.93
C GLN A 32 -10.78 21.63 7.54
N THR A 33 -10.98 22.50 8.51
CA THR A 33 -11.67 23.79 8.31
C THR A 33 -10.72 24.93 7.92
N ASP A 34 -9.46 24.83 8.33
CA ASP A 34 -8.44 25.83 8.03
C ASP A 34 -7.54 25.36 6.91
N THR A 35 -7.06 26.28 6.06
CA THR A 35 -6.03 25.94 5.07
C THR A 35 -4.74 25.56 5.80
N SER A 36 -4.21 24.36 5.51
CA SER A 36 -2.90 23.99 6.04
C SER A 36 -1.79 24.63 5.23
N HIS A 37 -0.81 25.16 5.94
CA HIS A 37 0.49 25.45 5.33
C HIS A 37 1.17 24.13 4.92
N SER A 38 2.21 24.23 4.09
CA SER A 38 2.97 23.05 3.66
C SER A 38 3.46 22.27 4.86
N THR A 39 3.10 20.99 4.91
CA THR A 39 3.43 20.07 6.00
C THR A 39 4.31 18.97 5.47
N PHE A 40 5.42 18.68 6.15
CA PHE A 40 6.24 17.52 5.88
C PHE A 40 5.54 16.28 6.44
N VAL A 41 5.35 15.29 5.58
CA VAL A 41 4.66 14.05 5.91
C VAL A 41 5.56 12.88 5.55
N ASN A 42 5.81 12.02 6.50
CA ASN A 42 6.40 10.70 6.24
C ASN A 42 5.28 9.66 6.19
N VAL A 43 5.09 9.05 5.04
CA VAL A 43 4.06 8.03 4.82
C VAL A 43 4.71 6.66 4.93
N GLY A 44 4.49 5.97 6.04
CA GLY A 44 5.11 4.68 6.35
C GLY A 44 4.56 3.50 5.57
N SER A 45 3.43 3.68 4.89
CA SER A 45 2.79 2.72 3.96
C SER A 45 2.33 3.47 2.72
N HIS A 46 1.87 2.76 1.67
CA HIS A 46 1.31 3.46 0.51
C HIS A 46 0.03 4.19 0.88
N LEU A 47 -0.24 5.31 0.23
CA LEU A 47 -1.40 6.15 0.49
C LEU A 47 -2.18 6.42 -0.80
N LEU A 48 -3.47 6.13 -0.77
CA LEU A 48 -4.46 6.64 -1.69
C LEU A 48 -5.23 7.76 -0.99
N THR A 49 -5.30 8.92 -1.60
CA THR A 49 -6.09 10.07 -1.12
C THR A 49 -7.17 10.42 -2.12
N PHE A 50 -8.42 10.24 -1.77
CA PHE A 50 -9.57 10.73 -2.54
C PHE A 50 -10.01 12.09 -1.99
N VAL A 51 -9.84 13.15 -2.78
CA VAL A 51 -10.25 14.51 -2.40
C VAL A 51 -11.73 14.69 -2.68
N ARG A 52 -12.53 14.91 -1.65
CA ARG A 52 -14.00 15.14 -1.75
C ARG A 52 -14.37 16.61 -1.85
N LYS A 53 -13.73 17.43 -1.03
CA LYS A 53 -13.95 18.90 -0.99
C LYS A 53 -12.62 19.63 -0.90
N GLY A 54 -12.51 20.75 -1.54
CA GLY A 54 -11.26 21.49 -1.61
C GLY A 54 -10.29 20.90 -2.63
N TYR A 55 -9.02 21.09 -2.39
CA TYR A 55 -7.94 20.49 -3.17
C TYR A 55 -6.70 20.26 -2.31
N LYS A 56 -5.87 19.34 -2.74
CA LYS A 56 -4.56 19.06 -2.15
C LYS A 56 -3.47 19.59 -3.07
N ILE A 57 -2.39 20.10 -2.48
CA ILE A 57 -1.16 20.43 -3.22
C ILE A 57 -0.08 19.47 -2.79
N LEU A 58 0.55 18.83 -3.75
CA LEU A 58 1.80 18.10 -3.58
C LEU A 58 2.93 18.99 -4.04
N HIS A 59 3.81 19.37 -3.11
CA HIS A 59 4.97 20.20 -3.39
C HIS A 59 6.16 19.32 -3.77
N THR A 60 6.81 19.63 -4.88
CA THR A 60 8.05 18.98 -5.32
C THR A 60 9.13 20.01 -5.57
N ALA A 61 10.37 19.56 -5.74
CA ALA A 61 11.49 20.44 -6.02
C ALA A 61 11.35 21.23 -7.34
N SER A 62 10.60 20.69 -8.32
CA SER A 62 10.44 21.29 -9.65
C SER A 62 9.17 22.12 -9.80
N LYS A 63 8.06 21.68 -9.21
CA LYS A 63 6.75 22.34 -9.31
C LYS A 63 5.75 21.76 -8.32
N ASP A 64 4.68 22.50 -8.12
CA ASP A 64 3.53 22.08 -7.35
C ASP A 64 2.50 21.38 -8.24
N TYR A 65 1.92 20.29 -7.71
CA TYR A 65 0.81 19.59 -8.35
C TYR A 65 -0.46 19.77 -7.54
N LYS A 66 -1.48 20.29 -8.21
CA LYS A 66 -2.80 20.50 -7.62
C LYS A 66 -3.70 19.30 -7.93
N ILE A 67 -4.21 18.66 -6.90
CA ILE A 67 -5.15 17.54 -6.95
C ILE A 67 -6.50 18.08 -6.52
N ASN A 68 -7.46 18.12 -7.43
CA ASN A 68 -8.77 18.73 -7.21
C ASN A 68 -9.76 17.74 -6.60
N SER A 69 -10.93 18.25 -6.23
CA SER A 69 -12.08 17.41 -5.84
C SER A 69 -12.40 16.40 -6.92
N TYR A 70 -12.74 15.19 -6.50
CA TYR A 70 -12.99 14.03 -7.37
C TYR A 70 -11.78 13.55 -8.17
N GLU A 71 -10.58 13.88 -7.70
CA GLU A 71 -9.34 13.24 -8.12
C GLU A 71 -8.78 12.39 -6.99
N THR A 72 -8.12 11.30 -7.36
CA THR A 72 -7.48 10.38 -6.43
C THR A 72 -5.98 10.44 -6.64
N LEU A 73 -5.25 10.82 -5.58
CA LEU A 73 -3.79 10.84 -5.52
C LEU A 73 -3.29 9.51 -4.93
N PHE A 74 -2.31 8.92 -5.59
CA PHE A 74 -1.53 7.79 -5.10
C PHE A 74 -0.12 8.22 -4.74
N LEU A 75 0.32 7.87 -3.54
CA LEU A 75 1.68 8.05 -3.05
C LEU A 75 2.26 6.71 -2.61
N LYS A 76 3.45 6.38 -3.08
CA LYS A 76 4.23 5.29 -2.52
C LYS A 76 4.66 5.65 -1.09
N ALA A 77 5.00 4.65 -0.26
CA ALA A 77 5.63 4.90 1.03
C ALA A 77 6.88 5.78 0.85
N GLY A 78 6.99 6.88 1.63
CA GLY A 78 8.04 7.87 1.45
C GLY A 78 7.73 9.20 2.12
N SER A 79 8.58 10.19 1.91
CA SER A 79 8.46 11.51 2.50
C SER A 79 7.97 12.54 1.48
N TYR A 80 6.97 13.33 1.86
CA TYR A 80 6.30 14.29 0.98
C TYR A 80 6.06 15.62 1.69
N THR A 81 5.88 16.67 0.91
CA THR A 81 5.39 17.96 1.38
C THR A 81 4.01 18.20 0.79
N LEU A 82 3.01 18.34 1.64
CA LEU A 82 1.61 18.43 1.26
C LEU A 82 0.94 19.65 1.89
N SER A 83 0.00 20.27 1.16
CA SER A 83 -0.94 21.25 1.70
C SER A 83 -2.37 20.84 1.38
N ASN A 84 -3.30 21.16 2.29
CA ASN A 84 -4.74 20.95 2.08
C ASN A 84 -5.41 22.33 2.05
N VAL A 85 -6.20 22.59 1.03
CA VAL A 85 -6.84 23.88 0.82
C VAL A 85 -8.35 23.69 0.70
N GLY A 86 -9.10 24.33 1.60
CA GLY A 86 -10.56 24.37 1.52
C GLY A 86 -11.04 25.33 0.43
N LEU A 87 -12.18 24.97 -0.20
CA LEU A 87 -12.96 25.86 -1.06
C LEU A 87 -14.26 26.24 -0.35
N SER A 88 -14.87 27.38 -0.69
CA SER A 88 -16.22 27.75 -0.24
C SER A 88 -16.51 27.41 1.23
N LYS A 89 -16.27 28.30 2.16
CA LYS A 89 -16.32 28.12 3.62
C LYS A 89 -15.10 27.42 4.25
N GLY A 90 -13.96 27.31 3.50
CA GLY A 90 -12.71 26.85 4.08
C GLY A 90 -12.60 25.35 4.39
N VAL A 91 -13.53 24.50 3.91
CA VAL A 91 -13.51 23.06 4.23
C VAL A 91 -12.74 22.27 3.21
N TYR A 92 -11.74 21.52 3.69
CA TYR A 92 -11.09 20.43 2.96
C TYR A 92 -11.61 19.09 3.54
N GLU A 93 -12.00 18.15 2.66
CA GLU A 93 -12.43 16.82 3.07
C GLU A 93 -11.83 15.77 2.12
N ALA A 94 -11.27 14.70 2.69
CA ALA A 94 -10.71 13.60 1.93
C ALA A 94 -10.87 12.26 2.64
N TYR A 95 -10.91 11.17 1.86
CA TYR A 95 -10.67 9.82 2.35
C TYR A 95 -9.23 9.45 2.11
N LEU A 96 -8.62 8.85 3.13
CA LEU A 96 -7.23 8.40 3.15
C LEU A 96 -7.21 6.89 3.34
N PHE A 97 -6.55 6.17 2.44
CA PHE A 97 -6.44 4.72 2.50
C PHE A 97 -4.96 4.35 2.51
N PHE A 98 -4.52 3.77 3.62
CA PHE A 98 -3.16 3.31 3.81
C PHE A 98 -3.10 1.80 3.65
N PHE A 99 -2.14 1.30 2.89
CA PHE A 99 -1.96 -0.13 2.60
C PHE A 99 -0.49 -0.44 2.35
N ASP A 100 -0.07 -1.64 2.69
CA ASP A 100 1.33 -2.08 2.56
C ASP A 100 1.59 -2.93 1.31
N ASN A 101 2.86 -3.29 1.11
CA ASN A 101 3.27 -4.17 0.02
C ASN A 101 2.61 -5.56 0.12
N ALA A 102 2.45 -6.10 1.34
CA ALA A 102 1.87 -7.43 1.51
C ALA A 102 0.43 -7.49 0.99
N PHE A 103 -0.39 -6.48 1.33
CA PHE A 103 -1.75 -6.34 0.81
C PHE A 103 -1.78 -6.28 -0.73
N LEU A 104 -0.90 -5.47 -1.34
CA LEU A 104 -0.84 -5.35 -2.80
C LEU A 104 -0.38 -6.65 -3.47
N ILE A 105 0.59 -7.33 -2.90
CA ILE A 105 1.11 -8.60 -3.42
C ILE A 105 0.04 -9.69 -3.38
N GLU A 106 -0.70 -9.82 -2.27
CA GLU A 106 -1.83 -10.74 -2.18
C GLU A 106 -2.91 -10.44 -3.23
N LEU A 107 -3.24 -9.17 -3.41
CA LEU A 107 -4.22 -8.72 -4.41
C LEU A 107 -3.76 -9.02 -5.85
N ILE A 108 -2.49 -8.74 -6.17
CA ILE A 108 -1.90 -9.07 -7.47
C ILE A 108 -2.04 -10.56 -7.76
N TYR A 109 -1.77 -11.43 -6.77
CA TYR A 109 -1.88 -12.88 -6.95
C TYR A 109 -3.30 -13.38 -7.06
N LYS A 110 -4.21 -12.80 -6.29
CA LYS A 110 -5.65 -13.15 -6.34
C LYS A 110 -6.23 -12.90 -7.73
N TYR A 111 -5.82 -11.84 -8.40
CA TYR A 111 -6.39 -11.38 -9.66
C TYR A 111 -5.45 -11.48 -10.87
N LYS A 112 -4.34 -12.21 -10.76
CA LYS A 112 -3.29 -12.32 -11.79
C LYS A 112 -3.77 -12.73 -13.18
N ASP A 113 -4.89 -13.46 -13.26
CA ASP A 113 -5.42 -13.99 -14.51
C ASP A 113 -6.22 -12.93 -15.30
N PHE A 114 -6.57 -11.81 -14.65
CA PHE A 114 -7.31 -10.71 -15.26
C PHE A 114 -6.41 -9.61 -15.85
N PHE A 115 -5.12 -9.59 -15.53
CA PHE A 115 -4.19 -8.58 -16.03
C PHE A 115 -2.76 -9.10 -16.12
N LYS A 116 -1.97 -8.47 -16.98
CA LYS A 116 -0.54 -8.75 -17.09
C LYS A 116 0.24 -7.55 -16.57
N LEU A 117 1.11 -7.79 -15.60
CA LEU A 117 2.09 -6.81 -15.16
C LEU A 117 3.32 -6.93 -16.08
N ASP A 118 3.52 -5.93 -16.94
CA ASP A 118 4.72 -5.88 -17.79
C ASP A 118 5.86 -5.21 -17.02
N GLN A 119 7.03 -5.86 -17.02
CA GLN A 119 8.22 -5.34 -16.34
C GLN A 119 8.86 -4.12 -17.04
N LYS A 120 8.38 -3.76 -18.23
CA LYS A 120 8.91 -2.64 -19.03
C LYS A 120 8.34 -1.26 -18.62
N PHE A 121 7.35 -1.22 -17.76
CA PHE A 121 6.75 0.04 -17.33
C PHE A 121 7.69 0.84 -16.42
N GLN A 122 7.64 2.18 -16.57
CA GLN A 122 8.31 3.11 -15.68
C GLN A 122 7.67 2.98 -14.28
N ASN A 123 8.51 2.93 -13.23
CA ASN A 123 8.00 2.92 -11.86
C ASN A 123 7.48 4.31 -11.47
N TYR A 124 6.18 4.43 -11.24
CA TYR A 124 5.56 5.65 -10.75
C TYR A 124 5.41 5.59 -9.23
N GLU A 125 6.11 6.48 -8.53
CA GLU A 125 5.98 6.62 -7.07
C GLU A 125 4.83 7.55 -6.69
N ILE A 126 4.46 8.44 -7.60
CA ILE A 126 3.43 9.45 -7.44
C ILE A 126 2.62 9.52 -8.72
N PHE A 127 1.32 9.41 -8.61
CA PHE A 127 0.40 9.69 -9.71
C PHE A 127 -0.99 10.01 -9.17
N TRP A 128 -1.82 10.62 -10.00
CA TRP A 128 -3.23 10.83 -9.69
C TRP A 128 -4.08 10.49 -10.89
N VAL A 129 -5.33 10.15 -10.60
CA VAL A 129 -6.33 9.81 -11.59
C VAL A 129 -7.57 10.68 -11.40
N LYS A 130 -8.16 11.13 -12.50
CA LYS A 130 -9.50 11.70 -12.47
C LYS A 130 -10.49 10.57 -12.34
N ASN A 131 -11.36 10.65 -11.33
CA ASN A 131 -12.32 9.59 -11.07
C ASN A 131 -13.45 9.63 -12.11
N ASP A 132 -13.71 8.50 -12.74
CA ASP A 132 -14.93 8.30 -13.47
C ASP A 132 -16.12 8.10 -12.50
N LYS A 133 -17.34 8.02 -13.04
CA LYS A 133 -18.56 7.90 -12.23
C LYS A 133 -18.57 6.63 -11.36
N ILE A 134 -17.98 5.53 -11.86
CA ILE A 134 -17.95 4.25 -11.13
C ILE A 134 -16.97 4.36 -9.97
N LEU A 135 -15.73 4.78 -10.21
CA LEU A 135 -14.72 4.96 -9.14
C LEU A 135 -15.21 5.97 -8.10
N GLN A 136 -15.85 7.05 -8.51
CA GLN A 136 -16.45 8.00 -7.60
C GLN A 136 -17.52 7.34 -6.72
N GLY A 137 -18.42 6.54 -7.29
CA GLY A 137 -19.46 5.80 -6.55
C GLY A 137 -18.86 4.82 -5.54
N ILE A 138 -17.81 4.08 -5.92
CA ILE A 138 -17.09 3.17 -5.02
C ILE A 138 -16.51 3.96 -3.84
N LEU A 139 -15.80 5.05 -4.09
CA LEU A 139 -15.16 5.86 -3.07
C LEU A 139 -16.17 6.55 -2.13
N GLU A 140 -17.27 7.07 -2.67
CA GLU A 140 -18.35 7.67 -1.86
C GLU A 140 -19.07 6.62 -0.98
N SER A 141 -19.14 5.36 -1.43
CA SER A 141 -19.75 4.27 -0.67
C SER A 141 -19.02 3.92 0.64
N PHE A 142 -17.82 4.48 0.87
CA PHE A 142 -17.17 4.40 2.18
C PHE A 142 -17.77 5.33 3.23
N SER A 143 -18.52 6.38 2.85
CA SER A 143 -19.03 7.40 3.77
C SER A 143 -19.78 6.82 4.97
N PRO A 144 -20.75 5.90 4.80
CA PRO A 144 -21.50 5.32 5.92
C PRO A 144 -20.61 4.58 6.92
N HIS A 145 -19.53 3.97 6.44
CA HIS A 145 -18.63 3.18 7.27
C HIS A 145 -17.78 4.00 8.25
N PHE A 146 -17.71 5.32 8.08
CA PHE A 146 -17.12 6.22 9.07
C PHE A 146 -18.09 6.61 10.19
N GLU A 147 -19.38 6.44 9.97
CA GLU A 147 -20.45 6.89 10.90
C GLU A 147 -20.92 5.76 11.82
N GLU A 148 -20.78 4.49 11.42
CA GLU A 148 -21.23 3.34 12.16
C GLU A 148 -20.13 2.66 12.96
N ASN A 149 -20.46 2.31 14.22
CA ASN A 149 -19.53 1.64 15.15
C ASN A 149 -19.74 0.11 15.13
N THR A 150 -19.83 -0.50 13.95
CA THR A 150 -20.14 -1.93 13.81
C THR A 150 -18.91 -2.78 13.54
N GLN A 151 -18.77 -3.90 14.28
CA GLN A 151 -17.69 -4.90 14.12
C GLN A 151 -17.73 -5.66 12.77
N ILE A 152 -18.84 -5.56 12.03
CA ILE A 152 -19.07 -6.24 10.74
C ILE A 152 -18.32 -5.57 9.56
N LEU A 153 -17.63 -4.47 9.81
CA LEU A 153 -17.08 -3.60 8.76
C LEU A 153 -15.81 -4.14 8.06
N ASP A 154 -15.01 -4.93 8.74
CA ASP A 154 -13.70 -5.32 8.25
C ASP A 154 -13.72 -6.06 6.90
N PRO A 155 -14.58 -7.08 6.69
CA PRO A 155 -14.67 -7.76 5.40
C PRO A 155 -15.21 -6.84 4.29
N ILE A 156 -16.20 -6.00 4.60
CA ILE A 156 -16.82 -5.09 3.61
C ILE A 156 -15.82 -4.04 3.16
N VAL A 157 -15.08 -3.46 4.08
CA VAL A 157 -14.05 -2.46 3.74
C VAL A 157 -12.93 -3.08 2.92
N SER A 158 -12.50 -4.30 3.26
CA SER A 158 -11.50 -5.02 2.45
C SER A 158 -11.98 -5.26 1.01
N LEU A 159 -13.25 -5.67 0.82
CA LEU A 159 -13.85 -5.86 -0.50
C LEU A 159 -13.92 -4.54 -1.29
N LYS A 160 -14.24 -3.43 -0.64
CA LYS A 160 -14.27 -2.11 -1.28
C LYS A 160 -12.89 -1.63 -1.72
N PHE A 161 -11.83 -1.94 -0.96
CA PHE A 161 -10.47 -1.72 -1.40
C PHE A 161 -10.16 -2.52 -2.66
N GLU A 162 -10.51 -3.81 -2.68
CA GLU A 162 -10.32 -4.66 -3.85
C GLU A 162 -11.10 -4.12 -5.05
N GLU A 163 -12.32 -3.61 -4.84
CA GLU A 163 -13.15 -3.02 -5.90
C GLU A 163 -12.46 -1.80 -6.56
N ILE A 164 -11.85 -0.89 -5.76
CA ILE A 164 -11.07 0.23 -6.30
C ILE A 164 -9.93 -0.28 -7.19
N PHE A 165 -9.16 -1.25 -6.69
CA PHE A 165 -8.00 -1.76 -7.43
C PHE A 165 -8.41 -2.52 -8.69
N LEU A 166 -9.46 -3.33 -8.63
CA LEU A 166 -10.01 -4.03 -9.78
C LEU A 166 -10.52 -3.04 -10.84
N HIS A 167 -11.22 -1.99 -10.43
CA HIS A 167 -11.69 -0.97 -11.36
C HIS A 167 -10.54 -0.31 -12.13
N LEU A 168 -9.45 0.06 -11.42
CA LEU A 168 -8.27 0.65 -12.05
C LEU A 168 -7.53 -0.33 -12.97
N LEU A 169 -7.47 -1.61 -12.61
CA LEU A 169 -6.85 -2.66 -13.42
C LEU A 169 -7.67 -2.96 -14.68
N LEU A 170 -8.98 -3.13 -14.56
CA LEU A 170 -9.88 -3.42 -15.67
C LEU A 170 -9.95 -2.26 -16.68
N ASN A 171 -9.87 -1.04 -16.20
CA ASN A 171 -9.76 0.17 -17.04
C ASN A 171 -8.36 0.37 -17.62
N LYS A 172 -7.44 -0.57 -17.39
CA LYS A 172 -6.06 -0.54 -17.91
C LYS A 172 -5.34 0.77 -17.58
N ASN A 173 -5.55 1.30 -16.36
CA ASN A 173 -4.86 2.50 -15.92
C ASN A 173 -3.35 2.25 -15.89
N ILE A 174 -2.63 2.85 -16.83
CA ILE A 174 -1.21 2.59 -17.05
C ILE A 174 -0.36 3.00 -15.84
N TYR A 175 -0.71 4.06 -15.15
CA TYR A 175 0.02 4.55 -13.97
C TYR A 175 -0.11 3.56 -12.81
N PHE A 176 -1.33 3.06 -12.59
CA PHE A 176 -1.59 2.07 -11.54
C PHE A 176 -0.93 0.72 -11.85
N ILE A 177 -1.01 0.24 -13.09
CA ILE A 177 -0.34 -0.99 -13.53
C ILE A 177 1.18 -0.87 -13.36
N SER A 178 1.77 0.27 -13.73
CA SER A 178 3.20 0.53 -13.56
C SER A 178 3.60 0.58 -12.09
N PHE A 179 2.79 1.21 -11.25
CA PHE A 179 3.00 1.25 -9.80
C PHE A 179 3.01 -0.17 -9.21
N LEU A 180 2.01 -1.01 -9.53
CA LEU A 180 1.97 -2.40 -9.07
C LEU A 180 3.16 -3.23 -9.58
N SER A 181 3.59 -3.00 -10.82
CA SER A 181 4.76 -3.68 -11.39
C SER A 181 6.04 -3.31 -10.65
N GLY A 182 6.19 -2.03 -10.27
CA GLY A 182 7.29 -1.53 -9.44
C GLY A 182 7.31 -2.18 -8.06
N ILE A 183 6.17 -2.19 -7.37
CA ILE A 183 6.01 -2.83 -6.05
C ILE A 183 6.38 -4.32 -6.11
N LEU A 184 5.89 -5.05 -7.11
CA LEU A 184 6.22 -6.47 -7.26
C LEU A 184 7.70 -6.72 -7.51
N LYS A 185 8.35 -5.87 -8.30
CA LYS A 185 9.79 -5.95 -8.57
C LYS A 185 10.61 -5.71 -7.30
N GLU A 186 10.30 -4.65 -6.56
CA GLU A 186 10.97 -4.33 -5.30
C GLU A 186 10.78 -5.44 -4.27
N PHE A 187 9.54 -5.90 -4.11
CA PHE A 187 9.22 -7.00 -3.20
C PHE A 187 10.04 -8.26 -3.47
N ARG A 188 10.28 -8.61 -4.74
CA ARG A 188 11.12 -9.75 -5.10
C ARG A 188 12.57 -9.56 -4.72
N LEU A 189 13.11 -8.35 -4.86
CA LEU A 189 14.47 -8.03 -4.44
C LEU A 189 14.59 -8.11 -2.91
N ASP A 190 13.65 -7.53 -2.19
CA ASP A 190 13.62 -7.56 -0.73
C ASP A 190 13.49 -8.99 -0.19
N LEU A 191 12.64 -9.82 -0.81
CA LEU A 191 12.47 -11.23 -0.44
C LEU A 191 13.76 -12.02 -0.64
N SER A 192 14.48 -11.79 -1.75
CA SER A 192 15.77 -12.42 -2.00
C SER A 192 16.78 -12.06 -0.91
N GLN A 193 16.94 -10.75 -0.65
CA GLN A 193 17.85 -10.26 0.40
C GLN A 193 17.46 -10.79 1.79
N LEU A 194 16.17 -10.79 2.10
CA LEU A 194 15.65 -11.25 3.38
C LEU A 194 16.08 -12.69 3.69
N PHE A 195 16.03 -13.60 2.72
CA PHE A 195 16.34 -15.00 2.94
C PHE A 195 17.80 -15.36 2.64
N GLU A 196 18.52 -14.60 1.83
CA GLU A 196 19.96 -14.81 1.59
C GLU A 196 20.81 -14.37 2.78
N TYR A 197 20.48 -13.24 3.39
CA TYR A 197 21.30 -12.60 4.43
C TYR A 197 20.73 -12.72 5.83
N CYS A 198 19.51 -13.23 6.02
CA CYS A 198 19.01 -13.43 7.37
C CYS A 198 19.72 -14.63 8.01
N GLY A 199 20.41 -14.41 9.12
CA GLY A 199 21.06 -15.47 9.90
C GLY A 199 20.07 -16.36 10.67
N ARG A 200 18.77 -16.20 10.44
CA ARG A 200 17.70 -16.95 11.14
C ARG A 200 17.52 -18.33 10.51
N GLU A 201 17.42 -19.33 11.37
CA GLU A 201 17.00 -20.68 10.98
C GLU A 201 15.49 -20.82 11.03
N PHE A 202 14.93 -21.40 9.97
CA PHE A 202 13.51 -21.70 9.90
C PHE A 202 13.26 -23.19 10.09
N LEU A 203 12.21 -23.52 10.87
CA LEU A 203 11.80 -24.89 11.11
C LEU A 203 10.79 -25.40 10.08
N SER A 204 10.09 -24.49 9.38
CA SER A 204 9.08 -24.86 8.41
C SER A 204 8.87 -23.78 7.35
N VAL A 205 8.25 -24.18 6.22
CA VAL A 205 7.84 -23.24 5.17
C VAL A 205 6.75 -22.29 5.67
N ASN A 206 5.89 -22.72 6.59
CA ASN A 206 4.90 -21.84 7.23
C ASN A 206 5.57 -20.74 8.05
N GLU A 207 6.64 -21.05 8.76
CA GLU A 207 7.40 -20.04 9.49
C GLU A 207 8.07 -19.04 8.54
N MET A 208 8.58 -19.52 7.40
CA MET A 208 9.14 -18.64 6.37
C MET A 208 8.09 -17.71 5.77
N SER A 209 6.89 -18.21 5.45
CA SER A 209 5.79 -17.40 4.91
C SER A 209 5.30 -16.36 5.91
N ASN A 210 5.17 -16.71 7.18
CA ASN A 210 4.81 -15.78 8.25
C ASN A 210 5.88 -14.70 8.45
N PHE A 211 7.16 -15.04 8.33
CA PHE A 211 8.26 -14.09 8.40
C PHE A 211 8.23 -13.09 7.25
N ALA A 212 7.89 -13.56 6.04
CA ALA A 212 7.68 -12.72 4.87
C ALA A 212 6.32 -11.97 4.89
N LYS A 213 5.46 -12.20 5.89
CA LYS A 213 4.10 -11.63 6.02
C LYS A 213 3.20 -11.92 4.81
N LEU A 214 3.30 -13.11 4.25
CA LEU A 214 2.51 -13.57 3.11
C LEU A 214 1.75 -14.86 3.46
N ASP A 215 0.63 -15.12 2.79
CA ASP A 215 0.03 -16.44 2.78
C ASP A 215 0.97 -17.47 2.12
N LEU A 216 0.81 -18.73 2.47
CA LEU A 216 1.70 -19.80 2.04
C LEU A 216 1.76 -19.99 0.52
N ALA A 217 0.62 -19.81 -0.16
CA ALA A 217 0.53 -19.99 -1.61
C ALA A 217 1.25 -18.88 -2.36
N THR A 218 1.01 -17.63 -1.98
CA THR A 218 1.70 -16.43 -2.52
C THR A 218 3.19 -16.49 -2.24
N PHE A 219 3.58 -16.79 -0.99
CA PHE A 219 4.97 -16.95 -0.60
C PHE A 219 5.69 -18.00 -1.46
N SER A 220 5.11 -19.19 -1.60
CA SER A 220 5.74 -20.28 -2.36
C SER A 220 5.97 -19.92 -3.83
N LYS A 221 5.05 -19.17 -4.45
CA LYS A 221 5.19 -18.71 -5.84
C LYS A 221 6.29 -17.67 -5.99
N GLU A 222 6.31 -16.68 -5.11
CA GLU A 222 7.34 -15.61 -5.17
C GLU A 222 8.72 -16.14 -4.80
N PHE A 223 8.81 -16.95 -3.76
CA PHE A 223 10.05 -17.58 -3.37
C PHE A 223 10.67 -18.37 -4.53
N LYS A 224 9.85 -19.19 -5.23
CA LYS A 224 10.32 -19.93 -6.41
C LYS A 224 10.83 -19.02 -7.53
N LYS A 225 10.21 -17.85 -7.72
CA LYS A 225 10.68 -16.87 -8.73
C LYS A 225 12.00 -16.21 -8.33
N CYS A 226 12.19 -15.93 -7.03
CA CYS A 226 13.41 -15.32 -6.51
C CYS A 226 14.61 -16.29 -6.49
N PHE A 227 14.36 -17.53 -6.05
CA PHE A 227 15.41 -18.51 -5.75
C PHE A 227 15.50 -19.65 -6.78
N GLY A 228 14.64 -19.69 -7.79
CA GLY A 228 14.61 -20.74 -8.82
C GLY A 228 14.12 -22.10 -8.32
N GLN A 229 13.81 -22.24 -7.02
CA GLN A 229 13.39 -23.49 -6.40
C GLN A 229 12.31 -23.28 -5.31
N SER A 230 11.63 -24.37 -4.93
CA SER A 230 10.59 -24.27 -3.89
C SER A 230 11.17 -23.95 -2.51
N PRO A 231 10.42 -23.27 -1.62
CA PRO A 231 10.86 -22.99 -0.25
C PRO A 231 11.26 -24.23 0.52
N LYS A 232 10.52 -25.35 0.33
CA LYS A 232 10.83 -26.63 0.97
C LYS A 232 12.21 -27.16 0.56
N LYS A 233 12.47 -27.22 -0.76
CA LYS A 233 13.75 -27.70 -1.28
C LYS A 233 14.93 -26.83 -0.79
N TRP A 234 14.76 -25.51 -0.80
CA TRP A 234 15.75 -24.58 -0.29
C TRP A 234 16.04 -24.80 1.21
N LEU A 235 14.99 -24.98 2.01
CA LEU A 235 15.12 -25.24 3.44
C LEU A 235 15.86 -26.56 3.73
N ASP A 236 15.52 -27.61 2.99
CA ASP A 236 16.17 -28.91 3.13
C ASP A 236 17.66 -28.86 2.73
N GLU A 237 18.00 -28.12 1.67
CA GLU A 237 19.41 -27.89 1.28
C GLU A 237 20.19 -27.12 2.36
N LYS A 238 19.59 -26.09 2.98
CA LYS A 238 20.24 -25.34 4.09
C LYS A 238 20.49 -26.24 5.30
N ARG A 239 19.55 -27.13 5.64
CA ARG A 239 19.72 -28.11 6.72
C ARG A 239 20.83 -29.12 6.42
N LEU A 240 20.89 -29.62 5.20
CA LEU A 240 21.97 -30.53 4.76
C LEU A 240 23.35 -29.85 4.82
N GLN A 241 23.45 -28.60 4.38
CA GLN A 241 24.68 -27.82 4.46
C GLN A 241 25.14 -27.67 5.91
N LYS A 242 24.21 -27.33 6.84
CA LYS A 242 24.51 -27.22 8.26
C LYS A 242 24.97 -28.55 8.85
N ALA A 243 24.26 -29.65 8.57
CA ALA A 243 24.64 -30.97 9.04
C ALA A 243 26.06 -31.37 8.57
N LYS A 244 26.40 -31.10 7.30
CA LYS A 244 27.76 -31.35 6.77
C LYS A 244 28.84 -30.52 7.49
N ILE A 245 28.55 -29.30 7.88
CA ILE A 245 29.47 -28.45 8.64
C ILE A 245 29.71 -29.04 10.03
N LEU A 246 28.63 -29.40 10.74
CA LEU A 246 28.71 -29.98 12.07
C LEU A 246 29.50 -31.28 12.10
N LEU A 247 29.32 -32.14 11.08
CA LEU A 247 30.05 -33.41 10.96
C LEU A 247 31.54 -33.26 10.60
N LYS A 248 31.98 -32.09 10.10
CA LYS A 248 33.39 -31.82 9.84
C LYS A 248 34.15 -31.34 11.06
N PHE A 249 33.46 -30.87 12.09
CA PHE A 249 34.04 -30.30 13.30
C PHE A 249 33.77 -31.19 14.54
N SER A 250 33.11 -32.33 14.39
CA SER A 250 32.98 -33.40 15.39
C SER A 250 33.93 -34.55 15.07
#